data_4edda6ce8ee9dd9d717ab0e7957b45d3
#
_entry.id   4edda6ce8ee9dd9d717ab0e7957b45d3
#
_cell.length_a   1.000
_cell.length_b   1.000
_cell.length_c   1.000
_cell.angle_alpha   90.00
_cell.angle_beta   90.00
_cell.angle_gamma   90.00
#
_symmetry.space_group_name_H-M   'P 1'
#
loop_
_entity.id
_entity.type
_entity.pdbx_description
1 polymer ?
#
loop_
_entity_poly.entity_id
_entity_poly.type
_entity_poly.pdbx_seq_one_letter_code
_entity_poly.pdbx_strand_id
1 'polypeptide(L)'
;MKLRKTDPWKPASDYSRELSGLTVNLLVNNISKATEFITNVIEANIIYQDIDFAAIEGFGSKWCFHADHTYDKHPLKSLITIKNNRGKGIELRLLGCNPDKAEMRAIKYGFN
;
A
#
# COMPACT_ATOMS: atom_id res chain seq x y z
N MET A 1 4.78 11.21 11.50
CA MET A 1 5.98 11.99 11.10
C MET A 1 6.65 11.35 9.90
N LYS A 2 7.02 12.13 8.92
CA LYS A 2 7.73 11.62 7.75
C LYS A 2 9.17 11.28 8.12
N LEU A 3 9.65 10.14 7.65
CA LEU A 3 11.01 9.66 7.91
C LEU A 3 11.95 9.78 6.71
N ARG A 4 11.38 10.04 5.52
CA ARG A 4 12.23 10.27 4.35
C ARG A 4 13.05 11.55 4.53
N LYS A 5 14.26 11.54 3.98
CA LYS A 5 15.19 12.67 4.13
C LYS A 5 15.25 13.57 2.91
N THR A 6 14.66 13.13 1.81
CA THR A 6 14.62 13.86 0.54
C THR A 6 13.17 14.05 0.10
N ASP A 7 12.95 14.95 -0.85
CA ASP A 7 11.63 15.14 -1.42
C ASP A 7 11.19 13.88 -2.19
N PRO A 8 9.87 13.56 -2.22
CA PRO A 8 9.36 12.49 -3.07
C PRO A 8 9.52 12.84 -4.54
N TRP A 9 9.32 11.85 -5.42
CA TRP A 9 9.49 12.08 -6.87
C TRP A 9 8.54 13.15 -7.42
N LYS A 10 7.45 13.43 -6.73
CA LYS A 10 6.56 14.55 -7.01
C LYS A 10 5.74 14.91 -5.76
N PRO A 11 5.21 16.14 -5.66
CA PRO A 11 4.33 16.50 -4.56
C PRO A 11 3.08 15.62 -4.51
N ALA A 12 2.60 15.30 -3.30
CA ALA A 12 1.42 14.46 -3.11
C ALA A 12 0.18 15.02 -3.83
N SER A 13 0.01 16.36 -3.80
CA SER A 13 -1.10 17.01 -4.48
C SER A 13 -1.05 16.84 -6.00
N ASP A 14 0.15 16.84 -6.58
CA ASP A 14 0.33 16.64 -8.02
C ASP A 14 -0.03 15.21 -8.41
N TYR A 15 0.44 14.24 -7.63
CA TYR A 15 0.09 12.84 -7.87
C TYR A 15 -1.42 12.60 -7.76
N SER A 16 -2.06 13.18 -6.75
CA SER A 16 -3.51 13.04 -6.57
C SER A 16 -4.30 13.59 -7.75
N ARG A 17 -3.83 14.67 -8.36
CA ARG A 17 -4.49 15.26 -9.54
C ARG A 17 -4.37 14.40 -10.80
N GLU A 18 -3.39 13.52 -10.86
CA GLU A 18 -3.22 12.58 -11.97
C GLU A 18 -4.17 11.39 -11.88
N LEU A 19 -4.74 11.15 -10.70
CA LEU A 19 -5.64 10.03 -10.46
C LEU A 19 -7.09 10.43 -10.71
N SER A 20 -7.92 9.45 -11.07
CA SER A 20 -9.35 9.65 -11.23
C SER A 20 -10.11 8.44 -10.69
N GLY A 21 -11.38 8.66 -10.37
CA GLY A 21 -12.24 7.61 -9.82
C GLY A 21 -11.93 7.32 -8.35
N LEU A 22 -12.27 6.12 -7.93
CA LEU A 22 -12.02 5.67 -6.57
C LEU A 22 -10.65 5.03 -6.47
N THR A 23 -9.87 5.46 -5.49
CA THR A 23 -8.61 4.81 -5.14
C THR A 23 -8.60 4.47 -3.66
N VAL A 24 -7.67 3.62 -3.26
CA VAL A 24 -7.53 3.16 -1.88
C VAL A 24 -6.16 3.58 -1.36
N ASN A 25 -6.15 4.08 -0.13
CA ASN A 25 -4.92 4.34 0.61
C ASN A 25 -4.92 3.41 1.83
N LEU A 26 -3.99 2.47 1.86
CA LEU A 26 -3.87 1.51 2.95
C LEU A 26 -2.71 1.90 3.87
N LEU A 27 -3.00 1.89 5.15
CA LEU A 27 -1.99 2.14 6.18
C LEU A 27 -1.29 0.82 6.51
N VAL A 28 0.02 0.83 6.41
CA VAL A 28 0.87 -0.35 6.66
C VAL A 28 1.96 -0.01 7.67
N ASN A 29 2.42 -1.01 8.39
CA ASN A 29 3.47 -0.79 9.38
C ASN A 29 4.87 -0.74 8.75
N ASN A 30 5.05 -1.29 7.55
CA ASN A 30 6.35 -1.35 6.89
C ASN A 30 6.15 -1.31 5.37
N ILE A 31 6.56 -0.21 4.75
CA ILE A 31 6.42 -0.02 3.30
C ILE A 31 7.20 -1.08 2.52
N SER A 32 8.45 -1.34 2.92
CA SER A 32 9.31 -2.29 2.20
C SER A 32 8.70 -3.70 2.16
N LYS A 33 8.16 -4.18 3.28
CA LYS A 33 7.50 -5.48 3.31
C LYS A 33 6.21 -5.51 2.51
N ALA A 34 5.42 -4.44 2.56
CA ALA A 34 4.19 -4.35 1.80
C ALA A 34 4.46 -4.33 0.30
N THR A 35 5.46 -3.57 -0.16
CA THR A 35 5.83 -3.52 -1.57
C THR A 35 6.48 -4.82 -2.05
N GLU A 36 7.21 -5.51 -1.18
CA GLU A 36 7.73 -6.85 -1.48
C GLU A 36 6.59 -7.82 -1.79
N PHE A 37 5.53 -7.79 -1.00
CA PHE A 37 4.33 -8.59 -1.25
C PHE A 37 3.69 -8.21 -2.60
N ILE A 38 3.57 -6.93 -2.89
CA ILE A 38 3.01 -6.46 -4.16
C ILE A 38 3.83 -6.95 -5.34
N THR A 39 5.15 -6.84 -5.27
CA THR A 39 6.04 -7.23 -6.37
C THR A 39 6.10 -8.75 -6.55
N ASN A 40 6.30 -9.49 -5.46
CA ASN A 40 6.60 -10.91 -5.54
C ASN A 40 5.36 -11.80 -5.55
N VAL A 41 4.29 -11.39 -4.91
CA VAL A 41 3.07 -12.19 -4.78
C VAL A 41 2.00 -11.75 -5.75
N ILE A 42 1.66 -10.49 -5.74
CA ILE A 42 0.61 -9.92 -6.59
C ILE A 42 1.10 -9.70 -8.02
N GLU A 43 2.38 -9.39 -8.19
CA GLU A 43 3.00 -9.05 -9.47
C GLU A 43 2.43 -7.78 -10.08
N ALA A 44 2.12 -6.80 -9.24
CA ALA A 44 1.80 -5.45 -9.65
C ALA A 44 3.07 -4.59 -9.66
N ASN A 45 2.99 -3.41 -10.26
CA ASN A 45 4.13 -2.50 -10.41
C ASN A 45 4.18 -1.49 -9.27
N ILE A 46 5.39 -1.28 -8.75
CA ILE A 46 5.66 -0.18 -7.83
C ILE A 46 6.04 1.03 -8.68
N ILE A 47 5.16 2.02 -8.74
CA ILE A 47 5.42 3.27 -9.46
C ILE A 47 6.50 4.07 -8.74
N TYR A 48 6.40 4.13 -7.40
CA TYR A 48 7.33 4.84 -6.53
C TYR A 48 7.24 4.28 -5.12
N GLN A 49 8.35 4.28 -4.40
CA GLN A 49 8.32 3.99 -2.97
C GLN A 49 9.44 4.71 -2.22
N ASP A 50 9.15 5.04 -0.98
CA ASP A 50 10.13 5.47 0.00
C ASP A 50 9.72 4.89 1.37
N ILE A 51 10.38 5.31 2.45
CA ILE A 51 10.09 4.77 3.78
C ILE A 51 8.70 5.16 4.30
N ASP A 52 8.10 6.21 3.74
CA ASP A 52 6.82 6.75 4.19
C ASP A 52 5.64 6.35 3.32
N PHE A 53 5.87 6.05 2.04
CA PHE A 53 4.80 5.98 1.05
C PHE A 53 5.18 5.07 -0.11
N ALA A 54 4.17 4.46 -0.74
CA ALA A 54 4.33 3.75 -2.00
C ALA A 54 3.11 3.97 -2.89
N ALA A 55 3.36 4.15 -4.18
CA ALA A 55 2.33 4.22 -5.21
C ALA A 55 2.41 2.95 -6.06
N ILE A 56 1.28 2.30 -6.26
CA ILE A 56 1.20 1.00 -6.92
C ILE A 56 0.23 1.08 -8.10
N GLU A 57 0.54 0.33 -9.14
CA GLU A 57 -0.32 0.17 -10.31
C GLU A 57 -0.35 -1.29 -10.74
N GLY A 58 -1.53 -1.79 -11.01
CA GLY A 58 -1.70 -3.15 -11.52
C GLY A 58 -3.15 -3.48 -11.77
N PHE A 59 -3.39 -4.37 -12.70
CA PHE A 59 -4.73 -4.88 -13.03
C PHE A 59 -5.74 -3.77 -13.34
N GLY A 60 -5.27 -2.68 -13.98
CA GLY A 60 -6.11 -1.54 -14.33
C GLY A 60 -6.41 -0.59 -13.20
N SER A 61 -5.82 -0.78 -12.03
CA SER A 61 -6.07 0.04 -10.84
C SER A 61 -4.80 0.69 -10.32
N LYS A 62 -4.97 1.77 -9.57
CA LYS A 62 -3.90 2.45 -8.85
C LYS A 62 -4.33 2.62 -7.40
N TRP A 63 -3.40 2.34 -6.49
CA TRP A 63 -3.63 2.56 -5.05
C TRP A 63 -2.31 2.91 -4.39
N CYS A 64 -2.35 3.17 -3.09
CA CYS A 64 -1.13 3.55 -2.38
C CYS A 64 -1.10 2.98 -0.97
N PHE A 65 0.11 2.95 -0.43
CA PHE A 65 0.37 2.65 0.97
C PHE A 65 0.98 3.88 1.64
N HIS A 66 0.55 4.14 2.88
CA HIS A 66 1.25 5.05 3.77
C HIS A 66 1.72 4.28 5.00
N ALA A 67 2.91 4.61 5.47
CA ALA A 67 3.40 4.01 6.70
C ALA A 67 2.65 4.59 7.91
N ASP A 68 2.38 3.75 8.90
CA ASP A 68 1.66 4.14 10.11
C ASP A 68 2.26 5.39 10.78
N HIS A 69 3.58 5.49 10.79
CA HIS A 69 4.26 6.62 11.44
C HIS A 69 3.94 7.98 10.80
N THR A 70 3.45 8.00 9.55
CA THR A 70 3.05 9.26 8.89
C THR A 70 1.72 9.80 9.43
N TYR A 71 0.99 8.97 10.17
CA TYR A 71 -0.31 9.31 10.75
C TYR A 71 -0.23 9.59 12.26
N ASP A 72 0.93 9.84 12.80
CA ASP A 72 1.15 10.03 14.23
C ASP A 72 0.36 11.21 14.83
N LYS A 73 0.05 12.21 14.02
CA LYS A 73 -0.76 13.37 14.42
C LYS A 73 -2.11 13.45 13.71
N HIS A 74 -2.49 12.37 13.03
CA HIS A 74 -3.73 12.35 12.27
C HIS A 74 -4.92 12.01 13.21
N PRO A 75 -6.14 12.56 12.94
CA PRO A 75 -7.33 12.20 13.74
C PRO A 75 -7.64 10.70 13.77
N LEU A 76 -7.26 9.96 12.73
CA LEU A 76 -7.50 8.51 12.64
C LEU A 76 -6.42 7.67 13.32
N LYS A 77 -5.46 8.29 13.99
CA LYS A 77 -4.36 7.57 14.65
C LYS A 77 -4.85 6.47 15.59
N SER A 78 -5.92 6.72 16.34
CA SER A 78 -6.45 5.73 17.28
C SER A 78 -6.89 4.43 16.61
N LEU A 79 -7.28 4.49 15.34
CA LEU A 79 -7.74 3.31 14.59
C LEU A 79 -6.58 2.39 14.19
N ILE A 80 -5.39 2.94 14.00
CA ILE A 80 -4.22 2.16 13.59
C ILE A 80 -3.42 1.61 14.75
N THR A 81 -3.72 2.02 15.99
CA THR A 81 -3.08 1.48 17.18
C THR A 81 -3.73 0.18 17.67
N ILE A 82 -4.90 -0.18 17.16
CA ILE A 82 -5.64 -1.38 17.54
C ILE A 82 -5.29 -2.50 16.55
N LYS A 83 -4.23 -3.27 16.86
CA LYS A 83 -3.65 -4.25 15.93
C LYS A 83 -4.62 -5.30 15.41
N ASN A 84 -5.53 -5.78 16.25
CA ASN A 84 -6.42 -6.88 15.88
C ASN A 84 -7.71 -6.43 15.19
N ASN A 85 -7.89 -5.11 14.99
CA ASN A 85 -9.12 -4.56 14.44
C ASN A 85 -8.90 -3.81 13.12
N ARG A 86 -7.70 -3.91 12.55
CA ARG A 86 -7.38 -3.22 11.29
C ARG A 86 -8.02 -3.96 10.11
N GLY A 87 -8.53 -3.19 9.15
CA GLY A 87 -9.09 -3.73 7.91
C GLY A 87 -10.48 -4.32 8.03
N LYS A 88 -11.14 -4.17 9.15
CA LYS A 88 -12.51 -4.68 9.33
C LYS A 88 -13.51 -3.88 8.51
N GLY A 89 -14.51 -4.59 7.97
CA GLY A 89 -15.60 -3.96 7.25
C GLY A 89 -15.27 -3.63 5.79
N ILE A 90 -14.14 -4.12 5.29
CA ILE A 90 -13.76 -3.93 3.88
C ILE A 90 -13.22 -5.23 3.31
N GLU A 91 -13.57 -5.50 2.06
CA GLU A 91 -12.99 -6.58 1.26
C GLU A 91 -12.44 -5.96 -0.02
N LEU A 92 -11.17 -6.20 -0.31
CA LEU A 92 -10.53 -5.70 -1.52
C LEU A 92 -10.39 -6.86 -2.51
N ARG A 93 -10.94 -6.67 -3.71
CA ARG A 93 -10.88 -7.67 -4.77
C ARG A 93 -10.01 -7.16 -5.90
N LEU A 94 -8.97 -7.92 -6.23
CA LEU A 94 -8.06 -7.58 -7.31
C LEU A 94 -8.40 -8.47 -8.52
N LEU A 95 -9.25 -7.97 -9.36
CA LEU A 95 -9.74 -8.70 -10.53
C LEU A 95 -8.65 -8.80 -11.60
N GLY A 96 -8.54 -9.98 -12.20
CA GLY A 96 -7.48 -10.26 -13.18
C GLY A 96 -6.22 -10.88 -12.59
N CYS A 97 -6.07 -10.84 -11.28
CA CYS A 97 -4.99 -11.55 -10.58
C CYS A 97 -5.42 -13.00 -10.37
N ASN A 98 -4.60 -13.97 -10.80
CA ASN A 98 -4.91 -15.39 -10.60
C ASN A 98 -4.66 -15.76 -9.13
N PRO A 99 -5.70 -16.12 -8.36
CA PRO A 99 -5.53 -16.35 -6.93
C PRO A 99 -4.69 -17.60 -6.61
N ASP A 100 -4.78 -18.65 -7.40
CA ASP A 100 -4.00 -19.87 -7.15
C ASP A 100 -2.51 -19.62 -7.33
N LYS A 101 -2.14 -18.90 -8.39
CA LYS A 101 -0.74 -18.53 -8.63
C LYS A 101 -0.23 -17.58 -7.58
N ALA A 102 -1.05 -16.61 -7.17
CA ALA A 102 -0.68 -15.68 -6.10
C ALA A 102 -0.45 -16.41 -4.78
N GLU A 103 -1.29 -17.37 -4.43
CA GLU A 103 -1.11 -18.19 -3.24
C GLU A 103 0.21 -18.97 -3.28
N MET A 104 0.52 -19.60 -4.42
CA MET A 104 1.79 -20.30 -4.61
C MET A 104 2.98 -19.37 -4.40
N ARG A 105 2.93 -18.16 -4.94
CA ARG A 105 3.99 -17.19 -4.75
C ARG A 105 4.09 -16.71 -3.30
N ALA A 106 2.94 -16.52 -2.64
CA ALA A 106 2.92 -16.13 -1.24
C ALA A 106 3.66 -17.17 -0.38
N ILE A 107 3.37 -18.45 -0.59
CA ILE A 107 4.04 -19.54 0.12
C ILE A 107 5.54 -19.53 -0.19
N LYS A 108 5.90 -19.41 -1.47
CA LYS A 108 7.30 -19.40 -1.91
C LYS A 108 8.12 -18.29 -1.26
N TYR A 109 7.53 -17.11 -1.11
CA TYR A 109 8.21 -15.95 -0.55
C TYR A 109 7.99 -15.75 0.95
N GLY A 110 7.35 -16.72 1.61
CA GLY A 110 7.21 -16.73 3.07
C GLY A 110 6.09 -15.84 3.62
N PHE A 111 5.12 -15.49 2.79
CA PHE A 111 3.93 -14.76 3.25
C PHE A 111 2.82 -15.76 3.59
N ASN A 112 2.24 -15.59 4.75
CA ASN A 112 1.16 -16.47 5.24
C ASN A 112 -0.21 -15.79 5.16
#